data_708296b26239a29eb3ddee938796c5a5
#
_entry.id   708296b26239a29eb3ddee938796c5a5
#
_cell.length_a   1.000
_cell.length_b   1.000
_cell.length_c   1.000
_cell.angle_alpha   90.00
_cell.angle_beta   90.00
_cell.angle_gamma   90.00
#
_symmetry.space_group_name_H-M   'P 1'
#
loop_
_entity.id
_entity.type
_entity.pdbx_description
1 polymer ?
#
loop_
_entity_poly.entity_id
_entity_poly.type
_entity_poly.pdbx_seq_one_letter_code
_entity_poly.pdbx_strand_id
1 'polypeptide(L)'
;RAYVEDIVASFGNDDRVWCWDLWNEPDNQGGGLGYYLPFEAKEKIMLVAQLLPQVFGWAQACAPKQPLTSGVWFGDDWSPASTVLNDVQKAQLALSDVLTFHDYSGPEKFLARIHQLQGYGRPLICTEYMARGMGSTFSSALEIARTEHIGMINWGFVAGRSQTNMPWDSWKTPYADTPPPVWFHDVLHADGTPYCTEEVELLRQYGKTE
;
A
#
# COMPACT_ATOMS: atom_id res chain seq x y z
N ARG A 1 19.16 10.84 3.81
CA ARG A 1 19.23 11.00 5.28
C ARG A 1 18.57 12.30 5.71
N ALA A 2 19.12 13.49 5.34
CA ALA A 2 18.60 14.79 5.76
C ALA A 2 17.09 14.95 5.54
N TYR A 3 16.57 14.52 4.38
CA TYR A 3 15.15 14.56 4.09
C TYR A 3 14.29 13.79 5.12
N VAL A 4 14.70 12.58 5.50
CA VAL A 4 13.96 11.77 6.49
C VAL A 4 14.02 12.45 7.85
N GLU A 5 15.20 12.87 8.27
CA GLU A 5 15.41 13.54 9.57
C GLU A 5 14.62 14.87 9.65
N ASP A 6 14.66 15.71 8.62
CA ASP A 6 13.94 16.98 8.60
C ASP A 6 12.42 16.81 8.68
N ILE A 7 11.87 15.88 7.92
CA ILE A 7 10.41 15.64 7.89
C ILE A 7 9.95 15.00 9.20
N VAL A 8 10.61 13.95 9.66
CA VAL A 8 10.20 13.25 10.89
C VAL A 8 10.41 14.13 12.12
N ALA A 9 11.52 14.89 12.21
CA ALA A 9 11.71 15.82 13.31
C ALA A 9 10.68 16.96 13.33
N SER A 10 10.27 17.45 12.15
CA SER A 10 9.29 18.53 12.05
C SER A 10 7.87 18.10 12.46
N PHE A 11 7.47 16.87 12.17
CA PHE A 11 6.09 16.39 12.36
C PHE A 11 5.97 15.22 13.35
N GLY A 12 7.05 14.75 13.95
CA GLY A 12 7.05 13.61 14.87
C GLY A 12 6.25 13.82 16.18
N ASN A 13 5.82 15.07 16.46
CA ASN A 13 4.93 15.41 17.57
C ASN A 13 3.56 15.93 17.11
N ASP A 14 3.25 15.86 15.81
CA ASP A 14 1.98 16.32 15.26
C ASP A 14 0.93 15.19 15.34
N ASP A 15 -0.11 15.40 16.14
CA ASP A 15 -1.17 14.40 16.36
C ASP A 15 -2.03 14.13 15.11
N ARG A 16 -1.89 14.90 14.03
CA ARG A 16 -2.51 14.64 12.72
C ARG A 16 -1.78 13.56 11.92
N VAL A 17 -0.52 13.30 12.24
CA VAL A 17 0.27 12.22 11.66
C VAL A 17 0.00 10.96 12.48
N TRP A 18 -0.53 9.94 11.84
CA TRP A 18 -0.90 8.70 12.51
C TRP A 18 0.19 7.63 12.47
N CYS A 19 0.87 7.52 11.33
CA CYS A 19 1.94 6.56 11.08
C CYS A 19 2.89 7.12 10.02
N TRP A 20 4.14 6.70 10.03
CA TRP A 20 5.14 7.02 9.01
C TRP A 20 5.40 5.80 8.14
N ASP A 21 4.93 5.82 6.90
CA ASP A 21 5.41 4.88 5.89
C ASP A 21 6.69 5.44 5.27
N LEU A 22 7.81 4.83 5.62
CA LEU A 22 9.14 5.38 5.32
C LEU A 22 9.55 5.18 3.87
N TRP A 23 9.01 4.17 3.20
CA TRP A 23 9.34 3.89 1.80
C TRP A 23 8.28 3.00 1.16
N ASN A 24 7.53 3.55 0.22
CA ASN A 24 6.52 2.82 -0.54
C ASN A 24 7.17 1.84 -1.51
N GLU A 25 6.81 0.56 -1.44
CA GLU A 25 7.24 -0.51 -2.36
C GLU A 25 8.73 -0.44 -2.73
N PRO A 26 9.66 -0.42 -1.75
CA PRO A 26 11.05 -0.12 -2.03
C PRO A 26 11.74 -1.13 -2.97
N ASP A 27 11.26 -2.36 -3.02
CA ASP A 27 11.74 -3.44 -3.89
C ASP A 27 11.00 -3.53 -5.24
N ASN A 28 10.06 -2.60 -5.52
CA ASN A 28 9.40 -2.55 -6.82
C ASN A 28 10.41 -2.14 -7.90
N GLN A 29 10.68 -3.05 -8.82
CA GLN A 29 11.69 -2.85 -9.88
C GLN A 29 11.14 -2.15 -11.12
N GLY A 30 9.99 -1.54 -11.07
CA GLY A 30 9.38 -0.84 -12.20
C GLY A 30 9.27 -1.71 -13.45
N GLY A 31 8.14 -1.88 -14.03
CA GLY A 31 8.01 -2.69 -15.24
C GLY A 31 7.30 -4.02 -15.06
N GLY A 32 6.90 -4.39 -13.85
CA GLY A 32 6.10 -5.59 -13.64
C GLY A 32 4.81 -5.60 -14.46
N LEU A 33 4.24 -4.44 -14.74
CA LEU A 33 3.02 -4.27 -15.55
C LEU A 33 3.22 -3.43 -16.80
N GLY A 34 4.48 -3.17 -17.17
CA GLY A 34 4.73 -2.74 -18.52
C GLY A 34 5.36 -1.39 -18.73
N TYR A 35 5.75 -0.67 -17.73
CA TYR A 35 6.67 0.44 -17.94
C TYR A 35 8.08 0.04 -17.50
N TYR A 36 9.02 0.32 -18.39
CA TYR A 36 10.44 0.12 -18.14
C TYR A 36 11.06 1.45 -17.77
N LEU A 37 11.73 1.50 -16.62
CA LEU A 37 12.54 2.64 -16.23
C LEU A 37 14.00 2.36 -16.59
N PRO A 38 14.53 2.94 -17.69
CA PRO A 38 15.89 2.64 -18.15
C PRO A 38 16.99 3.09 -17.19
N PHE A 39 16.63 3.85 -16.16
CA PHE A 39 17.56 4.41 -15.16
C PHE A 39 17.56 3.62 -13.84
N GLU A 40 16.76 2.56 -13.72
CA GLU A 40 16.70 1.80 -12.48
C GLU A 40 17.99 1.01 -12.29
N ALA A 41 18.56 1.07 -11.08
CA ALA A 41 19.75 0.33 -10.75
C ALA A 41 19.49 -1.18 -10.86
N LYS A 42 20.37 -1.92 -11.56
CA LYS A 42 20.24 -3.37 -11.74
C LYS A 42 20.22 -4.12 -10.41
N GLU A 43 20.97 -3.59 -9.42
CA GLU A 43 21.12 -4.15 -8.08
C GLU A 43 20.15 -3.51 -7.07
N LYS A 44 19.03 -2.93 -7.52
CA LYS A 44 18.10 -2.16 -6.68
C LYS A 44 17.72 -2.90 -5.40
N ILE A 45 17.30 -4.15 -5.48
CA ILE A 45 16.87 -4.94 -4.30
C ILE A 45 18.00 -5.01 -3.26
N MET A 46 19.24 -5.28 -3.69
CA MET A 46 20.38 -5.33 -2.80
C MET A 46 20.69 -3.97 -2.17
N LEU A 47 20.65 -2.90 -2.96
CA LEU A 47 20.88 -1.53 -2.46
C LEU A 47 19.78 -1.10 -1.47
N VAL A 48 18.54 -1.42 -1.76
CA VAL A 48 17.39 -1.14 -0.89
C VAL A 48 17.48 -1.95 0.39
N ALA A 49 17.84 -3.24 0.34
CA ALA A 49 18.03 -4.06 1.53
C ALA A 49 19.11 -3.50 2.48
N GLN A 50 20.14 -2.83 1.95
CA GLN A 50 21.17 -2.16 2.74
C GLN A 50 20.73 -0.80 3.28
N LEU A 51 19.90 -0.06 2.53
CA LEU A 51 19.51 1.30 2.85
C LEU A 51 18.28 1.35 3.76
N LEU A 52 17.30 0.49 3.57
CA LEU A 52 16.04 0.52 4.30
C LEU A 52 16.21 0.46 5.84
N PRO A 53 17.07 -0.41 6.41
CA PRO A 53 17.34 -0.39 7.85
C PRO A 53 17.94 0.94 8.34
N GLN A 54 18.73 1.61 7.50
CA GLN A 54 19.29 2.93 7.84
C GLN A 54 18.20 4.00 7.84
N VAL A 55 17.25 3.94 6.89
CA VAL A 55 16.10 4.86 6.84
C VAL A 55 15.26 4.74 8.12
N PHE A 56 14.97 3.52 8.56
CA PHE A 56 14.33 3.29 9.86
C PHE A 56 15.15 3.87 11.02
N GLY A 57 16.46 3.63 11.05
CA GLY A 57 17.34 4.17 12.07
C GLY A 57 17.37 5.70 12.12
N TRP A 58 17.35 6.38 10.98
CA TRP A 58 17.29 7.85 10.92
C TRP A 58 15.95 8.39 11.42
N ALA A 59 14.84 7.74 11.05
CA ALA A 59 13.52 8.12 11.55
C ALA A 59 13.39 7.89 13.06
N GLN A 60 13.84 6.73 13.57
CA GLN A 60 13.85 6.41 15.00
C GLN A 60 14.70 7.39 15.82
N ALA A 61 15.83 7.84 15.28
CA ALA A 61 16.71 8.83 15.94
C ALA A 61 16.01 10.18 16.17
N CYS A 62 14.98 10.52 15.40
CA CYS A 62 14.14 11.70 15.61
C CYS A 62 13.09 11.50 16.74
N ALA A 63 12.96 10.30 17.29
CA ALA A 63 12.04 9.94 18.37
C ALA A 63 10.57 10.38 18.10
N PRO A 64 9.97 10.07 16.95
CA PRO A 64 8.58 10.40 16.68
C PRO A 64 7.66 9.65 17.65
N LYS A 65 6.50 10.23 17.96
CA LYS A 65 5.45 9.56 18.73
C LYS A 65 4.72 8.49 17.93
N GLN A 66 4.71 8.66 16.61
CA GLN A 66 3.98 7.81 15.68
C GLN A 66 4.79 6.55 15.36
N PRO A 67 4.10 5.42 15.11
CA PRO A 67 4.74 4.21 14.64
C PRO A 67 5.36 4.37 13.25
N LEU A 68 6.38 3.57 12.98
CA LEU A 68 7.07 3.51 11.70
C LEU A 68 6.70 2.23 10.96
N THR A 69 6.63 2.32 9.64
CA THR A 69 6.36 1.17 8.76
C THR A 69 7.04 1.31 7.41
N SER A 70 7.11 0.22 6.68
CA SER A 70 7.30 0.15 5.22
C SER A 70 6.61 -1.13 4.75
N GLY A 71 5.62 -0.99 3.88
CA GLY A 71 4.70 -2.07 3.53
C GLY A 71 5.30 -3.13 2.62
N VAL A 72 5.00 -4.40 2.89
CA VAL A 72 5.26 -5.51 1.96
C VAL A 72 4.17 -5.56 0.88
N TRP A 73 4.53 -5.92 -0.35
CA TRP A 73 3.57 -5.95 -1.46
C TRP A 73 3.75 -7.14 -2.40
N PHE A 74 4.95 -7.69 -2.50
CA PHE A 74 5.33 -8.73 -3.44
C PHE A 74 5.62 -10.06 -2.72
N GLY A 75 5.44 -11.17 -3.43
CA GLY A 75 5.72 -12.51 -2.90
C GLY A 75 4.47 -13.28 -2.48
N ASP A 76 4.66 -14.54 -2.12
CA ASP A 76 3.55 -15.45 -1.83
C ASP A 76 3.43 -15.85 -0.37
N ASP A 77 4.51 -15.77 0.39
CA ASP A 77 4.50 -16.15 1.81
C ASP A 77 5.21 -15.09 2.66
N TRP A 78 4.43 -14.37 3.46
CA TRP A 78 4.90 -13.35 4.41
C TRP A 78 4.85 -13.83 5.86
N SER A 79 4.69 -15.12 6.11
CA SER A 79 4.60 -15.66 7.47
C SER A 79 5.93 -15.56 8.22
N PRO A 80 5.93 -15.57 9.56
CA PRO A 80 7.15 -15.61 10.36
C PRO A 80 8.03 -16.83 10.10
N ALA A 81 7.45 -17.92 9.60
CA ALA A 81 8.17 -19.16 9.25
C ALA A 81 8.64 -19.20 7.79
N SER A 82 8.37 -18.15 7.01
CA SER A 82 8.71 -18.11 5.60
C SER A 82 10.21 -18.21 5.33
N THR A 83 10.57 -19.05 4.38
CA THR A 83 11.96 -19.24 3.91
C THR A 83 12.23 -18.56 2.58
N VAL A 84 11.21 -17.89 2.00
CA VAL A 84 11.27 -17.29 0.66
C VAL A 84 11.34 -15.75 0.68
N LEU A 85 11.29 -15.12 1.85
CA LEU A 85 11.40 -13.68 1.99
C LEU A 85 12.76 -13.18 1.51
N ASN A 86 12.75 -12.15 0.67
CA ASN A 86 13.97 -11.43 0.33
C ASN A 86 14.42 -10.53 1.51
N ASP A 87 15.62 -9.96 1.42
CA ASP A 87 16.17 -9.18 2.55
C ASP A 87 15.47 -7.85 2.76
N VAL A 88 14.81 -7.27 1.74
CA VAL A 88 13.95 -6.08 1.88
C VAL A 88 12.72 -6.44 2.70
N GLN A 89 12.01 -7.50 2.33
CA GLN A 89 10.82 -7.97 3.04
C GLN A 89 11.12 -8.34 4.50
N LYS A 90 12.26 -9.01 4.74
CA LYS A 90 12.72 -9.28 6.11
C LYS A 90 12.90 -8.00 6.92
N ALA A 91 13.51 -6.95 6.32
CA ALA A 91 13.69 -5.67 6.98
C ALA A 91 12.34 -4.97 7.23
N GLN A 92 11.44 -4.94 6.24
CA GLN A 92 10.10 -4.38 6.37
C GLN A 92 9.33 -5.04 7.52
N LEU A 93 9.27 -6.36 7.53
CA LEU A 93 8.55 -7.13 8.56
C LEU A 93 9.21 -7.09 9.94
N ALA A 94 10.53 -6.96 10.01
CA ALA A 94 11.24 -6.89 11.29
C ALA A 94 11.18 -5.51 11.94
N LEU A 95 11.27 -4.43 11.15
CA LEU A 95 11.48 -3.06 11.65
C LEU A 95 10.19 -2.24 11.78
N SER A 96 9.10 -2.65 11.15
CA SER A 96 7.81 -1.93 11.21
C SER A 96 7.12 -2.13 12.55
N ASP A 97 6.68 -1.07 13.20
CA ASP A 97 5.88 -1.12 14.42
C ASP A 97 4.44 -1.57 14.13
N VAL A 98 3.88 -1.12 13.02
CA VAL A 98 2.61 -1.53 12.43
C VAL A 98 2.93 -2.19 11.10
N LEU A 99 2.41 -3.38 10.83
CA LEU A 99 2.63 -4.03 9.55
C LEU A 99 1.67 -3.47 8.52
N THR A 100 2.22 -2.78 7.53
CA THR A 100 1.46 -2.35 6.36
C THR A 100 1.74 -3.28 5.18
N PHE A 101 0.77 -3.40 4.28
CA PHE A 101 0.92 -4.22 3.09
C PHE A 101 0.01 -3.75 1.96
N HIS A 102 0.38 -4.11 0.72
CA HIS A 102 -0.47 -3.91 -0.45
C HIS A 102 -0.94 -5.26 -0.97
N ASP A 103 -2.21 -5.37 -1.29
CA ASP A 103 -2.75 -6.58 -1.89
C ASP A 103 -3.94 -6.29 -2.79
N TYR A 104 -3.78 -6.56 -4.07
CA TYR A 104 -4.80 -6.44 -5.10
C TYR A 104 -5.34 -7.81 -5.57
N SER A 105 -5.16 -8.85 -4.76
CA SER A 105 -5.62 -10.19 -5.09
C SER A 105 -7.09 -10.41 -4.74
N GLY A 106 -7.62 -11.53 -5.19
CA GLY A 106 -8.96 -11.96 -4.80
C GLY A 106 -9.06 -12.38 -3.33
N PRO A 107 -10.28 -12.59 -2.82
CA PRO A 107 -10.58 -12.71 -1.40
C PRO A 107 -9.82 -13.82 -0.68
N GLU A 108 -9.65 -14.97 -1.31
CA GLU A 108 -8.96 -16.13 -0.70
C GLU A 108 -7.48 -15.84 -0.42
N LYS A 109 -6.79 -15.26 -1.40
CA LYS A 109 -5.37 -14.90 -1.26
C LYS A 109 -5.20 -13.74 -0.29
N PHE A 110 -6.09 -12.75 -0.34
CA PHE A 110 -6.10 -11.62 0.60
C PHE A 110 -6.22 -12.09 2.05
N LEU A 111 -7.19 -12.96 2.34
CA LEU A 111 -7.36 -13.55 3.66
C LEU A 111 -6.14 -14.36 4.12
N ALA A 112 -5.58 -15.17 3.21
CA ALA A 112 -4.39 -15.96 3.53
C ALA A 112 -3.19 -15.08 3.92
N ARG A 113 -2.98 -13.94 3.25
CA ARG A 113 -1.92 -12.98 3.56
C ARG A 113 -2.14 -12.28 4.90
N ILE A 114 -3.38 -11.93 5.23
CA ILE A 114 -3.72 -11.39 6.54
C ILE A 114 -3.32 -12.38 7.64
N HIS A 115 -3.70 -13.66 7.51
CA HIS A 115 -3.36 -14.69 8.49
C HIS A 115 -1.84 -14.91 8.61
N GLN A 116 -1.08 -14.82 7.51
CA GLN A 116 0.37 -14.86 7.54
C GLN A 116 0.95 -13.70 8.37
N LEU A 117 0.47 -12.48 8.14
CA LEU A 117 0.95 -11.28 8.82
C LEU A 117 0.51 -11.22 10.29
N GLN A 118 -0.67 -11.72 10.63
CA GLN A 118 -1.14 -11.84 12.03
C GLN A 118 -0.18 -12.66 12.89
N GLY A 119 0.57 -13.60 12.29
CA GLY A 119 1.60 -14.38 12.98
C GLY A 119 2.72 -13.54 13.62
N TYR A 120 2.88 -12.27 13.26
CA TYR A 120 3.84 -11.35 13.88
C TYR A 120 3.30 -10.68 15.16
N GLY A 121 2.02 -10.78 15.48
CA GLY A 121 1.40 -10.20 16.68
C GLY A 121 1.43 -8.67 16.72
N ARG A 122 1.44 -7.99 15.58
CA ARG A 122 1.41 -6.53 15.44
C ARG A 122 0.13 -6.08 14.73
N PRO A 123 -0.31 -4.81 14.93
CA PRO A 123 -1.43 -4.26 14.16
C PRO A 123 -1.19 -4.32 12.66
N LEU A 124 -2.25 -4.57 11.88
CA LEU A 124 -2.19 -4.68 10.43
C LEU A 124 -2.99 -3.58 9.75
N ILE A 125 -2.44 -3.02 8.68
CA ILE A 125 -3.14 -2.09 7.79
C ILE A 125 -2.83 -2.46 6.35
N CYS A 126 -3.84 -2.75 5.55
CA CYS A 126 -3.69 -2.82 4.11
C CYS A 126 -3.74 -1.39 3.56
N THR A 127 -2.61 -0.86 3.12
CA THR A 127 -2.46 0.53 2.68
C THR A 127 -2.73 0.74 1.20
N GLU A 128 -2.82 -0.35 0.43
CA GLU A 128 -3.30 -0.32 -0.94
C GLU A 128 -4.08 -1.60 -1.25
N TYR A 129 -5.30 -1.43 -1.65
CA TYR A 129 -6.16 -2.53 -2.09
C TYR A 129 -7.16 -2.00 -3.12
N MET A 130 -7.99 -2.86 -3.64
CA MET A 130 -9.01 -2.59 -4.63
C MET A 130 -8.44 -2.06 -5.96
N ALA A 131 -8.42 -2.95 -6.91
CA ALA A 131 -8.19 -2.64 -8.33
C ALA A 131 -9.23 -3.41 -9.14
N ARG A 132 -10.29 -2.73 -9.58
CA ARG A 132 -11.44 -3.39 -10.21
C ARG A 132 -11.07 -4.25 -11.41
N GLY A 133 -10.13 -3.76 -12.22
CA GLY A 133 -9.62 -4.51 -13.37
C GLY A 133 -8.87 -5.81 -13.02
N MET A 134 -8.43 -5.96 -11.77
CA MET A 134 -7.76 -7.16 -11.26
C MET A 134 -8.70 -8.08 -10.46
N GLY A 135 -9.98 -7.70 -10.33
CA GLY A 135 -10.96 -8.46 -9.56
C GLY A 135 -10.91 -8.26 -8.06
N SER A 136 -10.05 -7.36 -7.56
CA SER A 136 -10.07 -6.91 -6.18
C SER A 136 -11.08 -5.78 -6.03
N THR A 137 -12.09 -5.96 -5.18
CA THR A 137 -13.21 -5.03 -5.03
C THR A 137 -13.43 -4.64 -3.56
N PHE A 138 -14.12 -3.53 -3.34
CA PHE A 138 -14.49 -3.10 -1.99
C PHE A 138 -15.33 -4.16 -1.26
N SER A 139 -16.31 -4.76 -1.94
CA SER A 139 -17.21 -5.72 -1.30
C SER A 139 -16.52 -6.93 -0.73
N SER A 140 -15.53 -7.47 -1.45
CA SER A 140 -14.79 -8.65 -0.97
C SER A 140 -13.74 -8.30 0.09
N ALA A 141 -13.04 -7.18 -0.06
CA ALA A 141 -11.94 -6.82 0.82
C ALA A 141 -12.41 -6.27 2.17
N LEU A 142 -13.43 -5.40 2.18
CA LEU A 142 -13.88 -4.73 3.41
C LEU A 142 -14.56 -5.69 4.40
N GLU A 143 -15.28 -6.70 3.92
CA GLU A 143 -15.88 -7.69 4.82
C GLU A 143 -14.81 -8.55 5.51
N ILE A 144 -13.79 -8.97 4.76
CA ILE A 144 -12.64 -9.68 5.32
C ILE A 144 -11.92 -8.79 6.34
N ALA A 145 -11.63 -7.54 5.96
CA ALA A 145 -10.92 -6.61 6.84
C ALA A 145 -11.64 -6.36 8.16
N ARG A 146 -12.98 -6.23 8.12
CA ARG A 146 -13.80 -6.09 9.33
C ARG A 146 -13.75 -7.34 10.21
N THR A 147 -13.86 -8.52 9.60
CA THR A 147 -13.82 -9.79 10.32
C THR A 147 -12.47 -10.03 10.99
N GLU A 148 -11.40 -9.67 10.28
CA GLU A 148 -10.02 -9.85 10.73
C GLU A 148 -9.48 -8.65 11.54
N HIS A 149 -10.28 -7.61 11.75
CA HIS A 149 -9.93 -6.40 12.51
C HIS A 149 -8.67 -5.70 12.02
N ILE A 150 -8.54 -5.50 10.70
CA ILE A 150 -7.43 -4.77 10.09
C ILE A 150 -7.87 -3.42 9.52
N GLY A 151 -6.94 -2.46 9.52
CA GLY A 151 -7.14 -1.16 8.86
C GLY A 151 -7.06 -1.26 7.34
N MET A 152 -7.80 -0.39 6.64
CA MET A 152 -7.83 -0.35 5.18
C MET A 152 -7.66 1.08 4.67
N ILE A 153 -6.73 1.28 3.73
CA ILE A 153 -6.54 2.55 3.02
C ILE A 153 -6.54 2.25 1.52
N ASN A 154 -7.42 2.92 0.77
CA ASN A 154 -7.51 2.74 -0.66
C ASN A 154 -6.48 3.59 -1.41
N TRP A 155 -5.96 3.07 -2.51
CA TRP A 155 -5.17 3.81 -3.48
C TRP A 155 -6.09 4.51 -4.47
N GLY A 156 -6.18 5.83 -4.39
CA GLY A 156 -7.07 6.65 -5.21
C GLY A 156 -8.43 6.94 -4.55
N PHE A 157 -8.93 8.14 -4.78
CA PHE A 157 -10.21 8.57 -4.21
C PHE A 157 -11.03 9.40 -5.20
N VAL A 158 -10.47 10.47 -5.75
CA VAL A 158 -11.13 11.35 -6.71
C VAL A 158 -10.34 11.39 -8.01
N ALA A 159 -11.01 11.07 -9.12
CA ALA A 159 -10.39 11.13 -10.44
C ALA A 159 -9.87 12.54 -10.75
N GLY A 160 -8.62 12.62 -11.15
CA GLY A 160 -7.97 13.88 -11.40
C GLY A 160 -6.55 13.72 -11.96
N ARG A 161 -5.66 14.62 -11.57
CA ARG A 161 -4.28 14.64 -12.08
C ARG A 161 -3.46 13.43 -11.63
N SER A 162 -3.84 12.76 -10.55
CA SER A 162 -3.21 11.50 -10.10
C SER A 162 -3.42 10.36 -11.09
N GLN A 163 -4.53 10.41 -11.86
CA GLN A 163 -4.89 9.40 -12.86
C GLN A 163 -5.01 7.97 -12.29
N THR A 164 -5.30 7.85 -11.01
CA THR A 164 -5.48 6.56 -10.32
C THR A 164 -6.73 5.79 -10.78
N ASN A 165 -7.61 6.44 -11.54
CA ASN A 165 -8.71 5.79 -12.26
C ASN A 165 -8.24 4.97 -13.49
N MET A 166 -7.04 5.23 -14.00
CA MET A 166 -6.53 4.55 -15.19
C MET A 166 -6.06 3.13 -14.86
N PRO A 167 -6.27 2.16 -15.78
CA PRO A 167 -5.65 0.85 -15.68
C PRO A 167 -4.12 0.93 -15.66
N TRP A 168 -3.48 -0.04 -15.03
CA TRP A 168 -2.01 -0.08 -14.93
C TRP A 168 -1.30 -0.27 -16.28
N ASP A 169 -2.02 -0.76 -17.30
CA ASP A 169 -1.49 -0.84 -18.66
C ASP A 169 -1.62 0.46 -19.47
N SER A 170 -2.12 1.54 -18.87
CA SER A 170 -2.32 2.84 -19.54
C SER A 170 -1.04 3.43 -20.15
N TRP A 171 0.13 2.99 -19.69
CA TRP A 171 1.41 3.31 -20.31
C TRP A 171 1.62 2.69 -21.69
N LYS A 172 0.94 1.56 -21.97
CA LYS A 172 0.99 0.85 -23.27
C LYS A 172 -0.23 1.14 -24.10
N THR A 173 -1.39 1.23 -23.45
CA THR A 173 -2.69 1.45 -24.06
C THR A 173 -3.21 2.81 -23.61
N PRO A 174 -2.89 3.91 -24.31
CA PRO A 174 -3.34 5.24 -23.91
C PRO A 174 -4.86 5.37 -24.06
N TYR A 175 -5.50 5.92 -23.04
CA TYR A 175 -6.95 6.19 -23.01
C TYR A 175 -7.22 7.69 -23.29
N ALA A 176 -6.49 8.29 -24.24
CA ALA A 176 -6.56 9.72 -24.53
C ALA A 176 -7.94 10.16 -25.10
N ASP A 177 -8.49 9.33 -25.98
CA ASP A 177 -9.73 9.66 -26.71
C ASP A 177 -10.95 8.88 -26.17
N THR A 178 -10.73 7.83 -25.41
CA THR A 178 -11.80 6.98 -24.87
C THR A 178 -11.47 6.61 -23.42
N PRO A 179 -12.34 6.93 -22.48
CA PRO A 179 -12.12 6.53 -21.08
C PRO A 179 -11.94 5.02 -20.94
N PRO A 180 -11.17 4.55 -19.94
CA PRO A 180 -11.04 3.13 -19.70
C PRO A 180 -12.40 2.53 -19.39
N PRO A 181 -12.70 1.31 -19.86
CA PRO A 181 -14.00 0.67 -19.65
C PRO A 181 -14.29 0.40 -18.16
N VAL A 182 -13.23 0.25 -17.36
CA VAL A 182 -13.32 0.05 -15.91
C VAL A 182 -12.26 0.92 -15.25
N TRP A 183 -12.67 1.74 -14.29
CA TRP A 183 -11.74 2.48 -13.43
C TRP A 183 -11.05 1.55 -12.44
N PHE A 184 -9.73 1.74 -12.25
CA PHE A 184 -9.00 0.85 -11.34
C PHE A 184 -9.27 1.19 -9.89
N HIS A 185 -9.02 2.42 -9.44
CA HIS A 185 -8.98 2.73 -8.01
C HIS A 185 -9.94 3.83 -7.57
N ASP A 186 -10.11 4.90 -8.37
CA ASP A 186 -10.87 6.06 -7.92
C ASP A 186 -12.35 5.76 -7.66
N VAL A 187 -12.88 6.41 -6.64
CA VAL A 187 -14.24 6.24 -6.11
C VAL A 187 -15.19 7.30 -6.66
N LEU A 188 -14.68 8.52 -6.84
CA LEU A 188 -15.46 9.68 -7.24
C LEU A 188 -14.94 10.29 -8.53
N HIS A 189 -15.84 10.84 -9.33
CA HIS A 189 -15.52 11.76 -10.41
C HIS A 189 -14.98 13.09 -9.86
N ALA A 190 -14.33 13.89 -10.71
CA ALA A 190 -13.76 15.20 -10.34
C ALA A 190 -14.80 16.19 -9.77
N ASP A 191 -16.07 16.03 -10.10
CA ASP A 191 -17.18 16.82 -9.57
C ASP A 191 -17.77 16.28 -8.24
N GLY A 192 -17.17 15.19 -7.71
CA GLY A 192 -17.61 14.55 -6.48
C GLY A 192 -18.73 13.53 -6.64
N THR A 193 -19.22 13.28 -7.86
CA THR A 193 -20.22 12.24 -8.10
C THR A 193 -19.59 10.84 -8.02
N PRO A 194 -20.30 9.83 -7.49
CA PRO A 194 -19.80 8.46 -7.44
C PRO A 194 -19.53 7.87 -8.83
N TYR A 195 -18.39 7.16 -8.99
CA TYR A 195 -18.20 6.25 -10.12
C TYR A 195 -19.17 5.07 -10.04
N CYS A 196 -19.35 4.51 -8.85
CA CYS A 196 -20.33 3.48 -8.54
C CYS A 196 -21.03 3.83 -7.21
N THR A 197 -22.33 4.02 -7.25
CA THR A 197 -23.12 4.43 -6.07
C THR A 197 -23.08 3.37 -4.98
N GLU A 198 -23.18 2.11 -5.36
CA GLU A 198 -23.18 0.96 -4.46
C GLU A 198 -21.86 0.85 -3.68
N GLU A 199 -20.74 1.16 -4.31
CA GLU A 199 -19.43 1.17 -3.63
C GLU A 199 -19.33 2.31 -2.61
N VAL A 200 -19.84 3.49 -2.94
CA VAL A 200 -19.86 4.63 -2.00
C VAL A 200 -20.76 4.33 -0.81
N GLU A 201 -21.90 3.70 -1.02
CA GLU A 201 -22.81 3.28 0.06
C GLU A 201 -22.15 2.24 0.96
N LEU A 202 -21.45 1.27 0.37
CA LEU A 202 -20.67 0.27 1.09
C LEU A 202 -19.56 0.93 1.93
N LEU A 203 -18.77 1.83 1.35
CA LEU A 203 -17.72 2.56 2.08
C LEU A 203 -18.31 3.37 3.25
N ARG A 204 -19.45 4.01 3.07
CA ARG A 204 -20.15 4.72 4.15
C ARG A 204 -20.63 3.79 5.27
N GLN A 205 -21.03 2.57 4.92
CA GLN A 205 -21.45 1.56 5.89
C GLN A 205 -20.26 1.10 6.75
N TYR A 206 -19.11 0.83 6.12
CA TYR A 206 -17.90 0.39 6.83
C TYR A 206 -17.14 1.51 7.54
N GLY A 207 -17.31 2.76 7.13
CA GLY A 207 -16.72 3.93 7.76
C GLY A 207 -17.50 4.46 8.98
N LYS A 208 -18.65 3.89 9.32
CA LYS A 208 -19.36 4.22 10.57
C LYS A 208 -18.70 3.44 11.70
N THR A 209 -18.04 4.15 12.61
CA THR A 209 -17.67 3.61 13.93
C THR A 209 -18.94 3.35 14.72
N GLU A 210 -19.10 2.14 15.25
CA GLU A 210 -20.09 1.82 16.25
C GLU A 210 -19.80 2.55 17.58
#